data_ade134aba9894d30b1c1b5888202a9ca
#
_entry.id   ade134aba9894d30b1c1b5888202a9ca
#
_cell.length_a   1.000
_cell.length_b   1.000
_cell.length_c   1.000
_cell.angle_alpha   90.00
_cell.angle_beta   90.00
_cell.angle_gamma   90.00
#
_symmetry.space_group_name_H-M   'P 1'
#
loop_
_entity.id
_entity.type
_entity.pdbx_description
1 polymer ?
#
loop_
_entity_poly.entity_id
_entity_poly.type
_entity_poly.pdbx_seq_one_letter_code
_entity_poly.pdbx_strand_id
1 'polypeptide(L)'
;MNLQLQQRTALVTGASEGIGAGMVRVLAAQGVKVVATARRGDRLQALADEVERQGAARPQVIVADVTDPEAIARLAAQALRQVGTVDILINAVGAFHPTTLNDSDRSWDDAFALNFTPARRLTQALLPAMQAQGWGRVINISGSMEPRSLSAASAAKGALHLWAKGLASDVAAQGITVNTLQPGRINSEQIRERLYACDEARQAFIAQHIPIGYFGEPEDMAYLAAFLCSPLARYITGAVIPVDGGMHYFAH
;
A
#
# COMPACT_ATOMS: atom_id res chain seq x y z
N MET A 1 -16.51 -16.35 1.95
CA MET A 1 -16.81 -15.53 0.74
C MET A 1 -15.76 -15.84 -0.30
N ASN A 2 -16.13 -16.16 -1.55
CA ASN A 2 -15.16 -16.29 -2.64
C ASN A 2 -14.96 -14.91 -3.26
N LEU A 3 -13.73 -14.38 -3.19
CA LEU A 3 -13.40 -13.05 -3.71
C LEU A 3 -13.21 -13.00 -5.23
N GLN A 4 -13.22 -14.14 -5.91
CA GLN A 4 -13.09 -14.23 -7.38
C GLN A 4 -11.80 -13.56 -7.91
N LEU A 5 -10.70 -13.74 -7.17
CA LEU A 5 -9.39 -13.16 -7.50
C LEU A 5 -8.45 -14.15 -8.22
N GLN A 6 -8.86 -15.41 -8.38
CA GLN A 6 -8.06 -16.45 -9.02
C GLN A 6 -7.63 -15.99 -10.40
N GLN A 7 -6.35 -16.23 -10.71
CA GLN A 7 -5.68 -15.86 -11.97
C GLN A 7 -5.52 -14.35 -12.23
N ARG A 8 -5.98 -13.47 -11.33
CA ARG A 8 -5.60 -12.06 -11.41
C ARG A 8 -4.11 -11.88 -11.14
N THR A 9 -3.58 -10.77 -11.62
CA THR A 9 -2.19 -10.40 -11.46
C THR A 9 -2.08 -9.16 -10.59
N ALA A 10 -1.11 -9.13 -9.68
CA ALA A 10 -0.89 -7.98 -8.81
C ALA A 10 0.57 -7.54 -8.80
N LEU A 11 0.79 -6.22 -8.75
CA LEU A 11 2.08 -5.63 -8.39
C LEU A 11 1.93 -4.98 -7.01
N VAL A 12 2.78 -5.41 -6.06
CA VAL A 12 2.80 -4.88 -4.69
C VAL A 12 4.13 -4.18 -4.44
N THR A 13 4.10 -2.88 -4.16
CA THR A 13 5.29 -2.12 -3.78
C THR A 13 5.48 -2.12 -2.26
N GLY A 14 6.72 -1.91 -1.79
CA GLY A 14 7.02 -1.96 -0.35
C GLY A 14 6.82 -3.36 0.26
N ALA A 15 6.95 -4.40 -0.55
CA ALA A 15 6.58 -5.77 -0.21
C ALA A 15 7.56 -6.49 0.74
N SER A 16 8.73 -5.90 1.05
CA SER A 16 9.76 -6.58 1.85
C SER A 16 9.42 -6.73 3.34
N GLU A 17 8.40 -6.04 3.84
CA GLU A 17 7.99 -6.06 5.25
C GLU A 17 6.59 -5.46 5.46
N GLY A 18 6.08 -5.58 6.70
CA GLY A 18 4.89 -4.89 7.18
C GLY A 18 3.67 -5.07 6.28
N ILE A 19 2.94 -3.99 6.04
CA ILE A 19 1.67 -4.01 5.28
C ILE A 19 1.87 -4.60 3.87
N GLY A 20 2.95 -4.21 3.16
CA GLY A 20 3.22 -4.73 1.83
C GLY A 20 3.43 -6.24 1.80
N ALA A 21 4.15 -6.80 2.77
CA ALA A 21 4.33 -8.25 2.89
C ALA A 21 3.00 -8.97 3.21
N GLY A 22 2.17 -8.40 4.12
CA GLY A 22 0.82 -8.90 4.39
C GLY A 22 -0.06 -8.92 3.13
N MET A 23 0.02 -7.87 2.30
CA MET A 23 -0.69 -7.82 1.00
C MET A 23 -0.28 -8.97 0.09
N VAL A 24 1.03 -9.25 -0.01
CA VAL A 24 1.55 -10.37 -0.83
C VAL A 24 1.00 -11.70 -0.34
N ARG A 25 1.07 -11.98 0.98
CA ARG A 25 0.57 -13.23 1.57
C ARG A 25 -0.91 -13.45 1.28
N VAL A 26 -1.73 -12.45 1.59
CA VAL A 26 -3.19 -12.57 1.45
C VAL A 26 -3.61 -12.67 -0.01
N LEU A 27 -3.05 -11.86 -0.92
CA LEU A 27 -3.39 -11.94 -2.34
C LEU A 27 -2.94 -13.27 -2.96
N ALA A 28 -1.75 -13.75 -2.63
CA ALA A 28 -1.26 -15.06 -3.11
C ALA A 28 -2.15 -16.20 -2.61
N ALA A 29 -2.59 -16.17 -1.35
CA ALA A 29 -3.53 -17.15 -0.79
C ALA A 29 -4.91 -17.13 -1.47
N GLN A 30 -5.29 -16.02 -2.11
CA GLN A 30 -6.49 -15.90 -2.94
C GLN A 30 -6.27 -16.34 -4.41
N GLY A 31 -5.10 -16.90 -4.74
CA GLY A 31 -4.78 -17.37 -6.09
C GLY A 31 -4.36 -16.26 -7.06
N VAL A 32 -3.99 -15.09 -6.55
CA VAL A 32 -3.44 -13.99 -7.36
C VAL A 32 -1.98 -14.28 -7.69
N LYS A 33 -1.57 -14.05 -8.93
CA LYS A 33 -0.17 -14.06 -9.34
C LYS A 33 0.49 -12.74 -8.92
N VAL A 34 1.34 -12.77 -7.91
CA VAL A 34 1.90 -11.56 -7.30
C VAL A 34 3.31 -11.29 -7.81
N VAL A 35 3.56 -10.04 -8.20
CA VAL A 35 4.90 -9.45 -8.35
C VAL A 35 5.17 -8.61 -7.12
N ALA A 36 6.17 -8.98 -6.32
CA ALA A 36 6.58 -8.29 -5.11
C ALA A 36 7.80 -7.42 -5.38
N THR A 37 7.74 -6.12 -5.04
CA THR A 37 8.87 -5.22 -5.25
C THR A 37 9.23 -4.40 -4.01
N ALA A 38 10.53 -4.28 -3.77
CA ALA A 38 11.15 -3.43 -2.76
C ALA A 38 12.65 -3.32 -3.04
N ARG A 39 13.39 -2.58 -2.18
CA ARG A 39 14.85 -2.44 -2.26
C ARG A 39 15.62 -3.65 -1.70
N ARG A 40 15.05 -4.35 -0.71
CA ARG A 40 15.68 -5.47 -0.01
C ARG A 40 15.35 -6.79 -0.68
N GLY A 41 16.21 -7.21 -1.60
CA GLY A 41 16.00 -8.42 -2.41
C GLY A 41 15.99 -9.71 -1.59
N ASP A 42 16.83 -9.81 -0.57
CA ASP A 42 16.91 -10.93 0.36
C ASP A 42 15.58 -11.17 1.10
N ARG A 43 14.97 -10.10 1.60
CA ARG A 43 13.65 -10.18 2.27
C ARG A 43 12.52 -10.53 1.31
N LEU A 44 12.58 -10.03 0.07
CA LEU A 44 11.60 -10.41 -0.95
C LEU A 44 11.70 -11.90 -1.30
N GLN A 45 12.90 -12.45 -1.41
CA GLN A 45 13.09 -13.87 -1.65
C GLN A 45 12.58 -14.71 -0.47
N ALA A 46 12.91 -14.31 0.76
CA ALA A 46 12.41 -14.97 1.96
C ALA A 46 10.88 -14.99 2.03
N LEU A 47 10.23 -13.87 1.67
CA LEU A 47 8.77 -13.79 1.58
C LEU A 47 8.22 -14.70 0.48
N ALA A 48 8.86 -14.75 -0.68
CA ALA A 48 8.45 -15.63 -1.77
C ALA A 48 8.55 -17.10 -1.39
N ASP A 49 9.63 -17.51 -0.70
CA ASP A 49 9.82 -18.85 -0.17
C ASP A 49 8.78 -19.21 0.91
N GLU A 50 8.44 -18.24 1.76
CA GLU A 50 7.41 -18.38 2.79
C GLU A 50 6.04 -18.65 2.16
N VAL A 51 5.63 -17.84 1.19
CA VAL A 51 4.33 -17.96 0.49
C VAL A 51 4.22 -19.29 -0.23
N GLU A 52 5.30 -19.74 -0.89
CA GLU A 52 5.34 -21.04 -1.58
C GLU A 52 5.21 -22.20 -0.58
N ARG A 53 5.91 -22.16 0.56
CA ARG A 53 5.78 -23.16 1.62
C ARG A 53 4.38 -23.23 2.24
N GLN A 54 3.62 -22.13 2.19
CA GLN A 54 2.22 -22.08 2.61
C GLN A 54 1.24 -22.63 1.55
N GLY A 55 1.76 -23.11 0.41
CA GLY A 55 0.96 -23.74 -0.65
C GLY A 55 0.37 -22.77 -1.67
N ALA A 56 0.72 -21.49 -1.62
CA ALA A 56 0.33 -20.53 -2.65
C ALA A 56 1.37 -20.45 -3.78
N ALA A 57 0.98 -19.85 -4.91
CA ALA A 57 1.93 -19.64 -6.01
C ALA A 57 3.05 -18.69 -5.56
N ARG A 58 4.30 -19.09 -5.81
CA ARG A 58 5.49 -18.31 -5.48
C ARG A 58 5.41 -16.92 -6.11
N PRO A 59 5.49 -15.83 -5.34
CA PRO A 59 5.57 -14.48 -5.87
C PRO A 59 6.82 -14.27 -6.72
N GLN A 60 6.66 -13.55 -7.82
CA GLN A 60 7.80 -13.08 -8.60
C GLN A 60 8.42 -11.87 -7.90
N VAL A 61 9.75 -11.77 -7.92
CA VAL A 61 10.49 -10.73 -7.22
C VAL A 61 11.14 -9.79 -8.21
N ILE A 62 10.93 -8.48 -8.02
CA ILE A 62 11.66 -7.42 -8.72
C ILE A 62 12.27 -6.48 -7.69
N VAL A 63 13.59 -6.42 -7.65
CA VAL A 63 14.28 -5.45 -6.78
C VAL A 63 14.29 -4.10 -7.47
N ALA A 64 13.71 -3.08 -6.83
CA ALA A 64 13.67 -1.72 -7.36
C ALA A 64 13.59 -0.68 -6.23
N ASP A 65 14.21 0.47 -6.44
CA ASP A 65 13.97 1.67 -5.65
C ASP A 65 12.97 2.56 -6.38
N VAL A 66 11.77 2.65 -5.84
CA VAL A 66 10.68 3.44 -6.45
C VAL A 66 10.84 4.96 -6.23
N THR A 67 11.87 5.41 -5.52
CA THR A 67 12.23 6.83 -5.47
C THR A 67 13.03 7.27 -6.70
N ASP A 68 13.65 6.32 -7.43
CA ASP A 68 14.28 6.57 -8.72
C ASP A 68 13.22 6.56 -9.86
N PRO A 69 13.04 7.68 -10.57
CA PRO A 69 12.08 7.78 -11.66
C PRO A 69 12.29 6.79 -12.80
N GLU A 70 13.55 6.48 -13.12
CA GLU A 70 13.87 5.51 -14.16
C GLU A 70 13.60 4.07 -13.71
N ALA A 71 13.83 3.77 -12.42
CA ALA A 71 13.51 2.48 -11.85
C ALA A 71 12.00 2.19 -11.89
N ILE A 72 11.14 3.20 -11.73
CA ILE A 72 9.69 3.04 -11.85
C ILE A 72 9.29 2.59 -13.27
N ALA A 73 9.84 3.22 -14.31
CA ALA A 73 9.53 2.84 -15.69
C ALA A 73 10.03 1.41 -15.99
N ARG A 74 11.25 1.07 -15.54
CA ARG A 74 11.81 -0.29 -15.67
C ARG A 74 10.96 -1.32 -14.92
N LEU A 75 10.52 -1.00 -13.70
CA LEU A 75 9.66 -1.85 -12.87
C LEU A 75 8.33 -2.15 -13.56
N ALA A 76 7.62 -1.12 -14.04
CA ALA A 76 6.36 -1.30 -14.74
C ALA A 76 6.52 -2.19 -15.99
N ALA A 77 7.53 -1.91 -16.83
CA ALA A 77 7.82 -2.70 -18.01
C ALA A 77 8.21 -4.15 -17.67
N GLN A 78 8.99 -4.37 -16.61
CA GLN A 78 9.38 -5.71 -16.19
C GLN A 78 8.20 -6.50 -15.62
N ALA A 79 7.35 -5.86 -14.80
CA ALA A 79 6.15 -6.50 -14.27
C ALA A 79 5.22 -6.95 -15.42
N LEU A 80 4.95 -6.07 -16.39
CA LEU A 80 4.15 -6.41 -17.56
C LEU A 80 4.75 -7.58 -18.38
N ARG A 81 6.07 -7.62 -18.55
CA ARG A 81 6.73 -8.76 -19.23
C ARG A 81 6.57 -10.07 -18.46
N GLN A 82 6.56 -10.04 -17.13
CA GLN A 82 6.48 -11.25 -16.31
C GLN A 82 5.07 -11.82 -16.21
N VAL A 83 4.06 -10.96 -16.09
CA VAL A 83 2.68 -11.41 -15.83
C VAL A 83 1.69 -11.08 -16.96
N GLY A 84 2.13 -10.44 -18.04
CA GLY A 84 1.31 -10.04 -19.19
C GLY A 84 0.54 -8.75 -18.92
N THR A 85 -0.32 -8.74 -17.94
CA THR A 85 -1.08 -7.57 -17.46
C THR A 85 -0.88 -7.40 -15.97
N VAL A 86 -1.06 -6.21 -15.44
CA VAL A 86 -1.16 -5.95 -14.00
C VAL A 86 -2.58 -5.51 -13.72
N ASP A 87 -3.38 -6.42 -13.20
CA ASP A 87 -4.79 -6.16 -12.85
C ASP A 87 -4.91 -5.32 -11.59
N ILE A 88 -4.05 -5.57 -10.61
CA ILE A 88 -4.10 -4.99 -9.27
C ILE A 88 -2.77 -4.31 -8.99
N LEU A 89 -2.82 -3.04 -8.60
CA LEU A 89 -1.67 -2.29 -8.11
C LEU A 89 -1.86 -1.94 -6.63
N ILE A 90 -0.94 -2.39 -5.78
CA ILE A 90 -0.87 -2.02 -4.37
C ILE A 90 0.31 -1.08 -4.15
N ASN A 91 0.05 0.19 -3.93
CA ASN A 91 1.03 1.21 -3.58
C ASN A 91 1.22 1.25 -2.06
N ALA A 92 2.13 0.42 -1.52
CA ALA A 92 2.37 0.33 -0.08
C ALA A 92 3.70 0.95 0.37
N VAL A 93 4.40 1.66 -0.51
CA VAL A 93 5.62 2.39 -0.13
C VAL A 93 5.25 3.64 0.63
N GLY A 94 6.01 3.89 1.69
CA GLY A 94 5.94 5.11 2.49
C GLY A 94 6.73 4.94 3.78
N ALA A 95 7.14 6.07 4.35
CA ALA A 95 7.76 6.09 5.66
C ALA A 95 7.42 7.39 6.37
N PHE A 96 7.41 7.32 7.71
CA PHE A 96 7.36 8.51 8.53
C PHE A 96 8.61 9.37 8.29
N HIS A 97 8.39 10.66 8.14
CA HIS A 97 9.45 11.65 7.97
C HIS A 97 9.22 12.76 9.00
N PRO A 98 9.96 12.75 10.13
CA PRO A 98 9.87 13.83 11.12
C PRO A 98 10.20 15.16 10.43
N THR A 99 9.42 16.18 10.69
CA THR A 99 9.58 17.48 10.05
C THR A 99 9.46 18.56 11.11
N THR A 100 10.31 19.56 11.04
CA THR A 100 10.30 20.76 11.90
C THR A 100 9.97 22.00 11.07
N LEU A 101 9.73 23.12 11.74
CA LEU A 101 9.49 24.41 11.09
C LEU A 101 10.71 24.93 10.29
N ASN A 102 11.89 24.43 10.62
CA ASN A 102 13.16 24.88 10.03
C ASN A 102 13.72 23.88 8.99
N ASP A 103 12.96 22.87 8.61
CA ASP A 103 13.40 21.89 7.62
C ASP A 103 13.55 22.54 6.25
N SER A 104 14.57 22.08 5.50
CA SER A 104 14.85 22.57 4.15
C SER A 104 13.80 22.06 3.15
N ASP A 105 13.68 22.75 2.01
CA ASP A 105 12.85 22.34 0.87
C ASP A 105 13.19 20.89 0.43
N ARG A 106 14.48 20.53 0.45
CA ARG A 106 14.93 19.17 0.15
C ARG A 106 14.29 18.11 1.04
N SER A 107 14.15 18.38 2.35
CA SER A 107 13.48 17.45 3.28
C SER A 107 12.01 17.22 2.89
N TRP A 108 11.34 18.28 2.45
CA TRP A 108 9.97 18.19 1.93
C TRP A 108 9.92 17.42 0.61
N ASP A 109 10.81 17.71 -0.32
CA ASP A 109 10.90 17.01 -1.61
C ASP A 109 11.15 15.51 -1.42
N ASP A 110 12.04 15.13 -0.53
CA ASP A 110 12.35 13.73 -0.19
C ASP A 110 11.10 13.02 0.40
N ALA A 111 10.32 13.71 1.23
CA ALA A 111 9.09 13.16 1.77
C ALA A 111 8.03 12.91 0.68
N PHE A 112 7.87 13.84 -0.27
CA PHE A 112 6.97 13.66 -1.42
C PHE A 112 7.50 12.61 -2.40
N ALA A 113 8.80 12.59 -2.66
CA ALA A 113 9.46 11.61 -3.52
C ALA A 113 9.25 10.17 -3.03
N LEU A 114 9.08 9.97 -1.71
CA LEU A 114 8.82 8.65 -1.13
C LEU A 114 7.33 8.35 -0.98
N ASN A 115 6.52 9.31 -0.50
CA ASN A 115 5.16 9.04 0.00
C ASN A 115 4.05 9.33 -1.01
N PHE A 116 4.33 10.04 -2.12
CA PHE A 116 3.35 10.40 -3.15
C PHE A 116 3.79 10.04 -4.56
N THR A 117 4.96 10.51 -4.97
CA THR A 117 5.43 10.45 -6.36
C THR A 117 5.49 9.03 -6.93
N PRO A 118 5.97 8.00 -6.20
CA PRO A 118 6.03 6.64 -6.71
C PRO A 118 4.65 6.06 -7.03
N ALA A 119 3.68 6.25 -6.12
CA ALA A 119 2.32 5.79 -6.31
C ALA A 119 1.69 6.38 -7.57
N ARG A 120 1.81 7.70 -7.74
CA ARG A 120 1.31 8.41 -8.92
C ARG A 120 1.96 7.91 -10.22
N ARG A 121 3.31 7.86 -10.26
CA ARG A 121 4.04 7.48 -11.47
C ARG A 121 3.80 6.04 -11.88
N LEU A 122 3.82 5.11 -10.92
CA LEU A 122 3.61 3.69 -11.20
C LEU A 122 2.18 3.43 -11.67
N THR A 123 1.19 4.09 -11.05
CA THR A 123 -0.19 4.02 -11.50
C THR A 123 -0.33 4.53 -12.94
N GLN A 124 0.27 5.69 -13.26
CA GLN A 124 0.24 6.22 -14.63
C GLN A 124 0.89 5.27 -15.67
N ALA A 125 1.95 4.57 -15.28
CA ALA A 125 2.63 3.62 -16.18
C ALA A 125 1.79 2.36 -16.46
N LEU A 126 0.97 1.92 -15.51
CA LEU A 126 0.17 0.69 -15.61
C LEU A 126 -1.27 0.95 -16.09
N LEU A 127 -1.77 2.17 -15.91
CA LEU A 127 -3.16 2.55 -16.22
C LEU A 127 -3.59 2.26 -17.67
N PRO A 128 -2.77 2.53 -18.71
CA PRO A 128 -3.16 2.25 -20.08
C PRO A 128 -3.54 0.78 -20.34
N ALA A 129 -2.84 -0.17 -19.72
CA ALA A 129 -3.15 -1.59 -19.84
C ALA A 129 -4.47 -1.94 -19.12
N MET A 130 -4.72 -1.35 -17.93
CA MET A 130 -5.98 -1.50 -17.21
C MET A 130 -7.15 -0.92 -18.01
N GLN A 131 -6.97 0.23 -18.64
CA GLN A 131 -7.99 0.86 -19.51
C GLN A 131 -8.31 0.00 -20.73
N ALA A 132 -7.28 -0.55 -21.40
CA ALA A 132 -7.46 -1.37 -22.58
C ALA A 132 -8.26 -2.66 -22.31
N GLN A 133 -8.13 -3.24 -21.09
CA GLN A 133 -8.89 -4.43 -20.71
C GLN A 133 -10.24 -4.11 -20.01
N GLY A 134 -10.55 -2.83 -19.74
CA GLY A 134 -11.78 -2.42 -19.06
C GLY A 134 -11.85 -2.89 -17.59
N TRP A 135 -10.71 -3.14 -16.94
CA TRP A 135 -10.65 -3.62 -15.57
C TRP A 135 -9.34 -3.22 -14.89
N GLY A 136 -9.42 -2.75 -13.66
CA GLY A 136 -8.26 -2.43 -12.85
C GLY A 136 -8.61 -2.15 -11.39
N ARG A 137 -7.67 -2.41 -10.50
CA ARG A 137 -7.78 -2.10 -9.06
C ARG A 137 -6.51 -1.43 -8.58
N VAL A 138 -6.64 -0.22 -8.05
CA VAL A 138 -5.53 0.53 -7.45
C VAL A 138 -5.84 0.74 -5.97
N ILE A 139 -4.98 0.24 -5.12
CA ILE A 139 -5.05 0.43 -3.66
C ILE A 139 -3.83 1.21 -3.22
N ASN A 140 -4.05 2.35 -2.59
CA ASN A 140 -3.01 3.16 -1.99
C ASN A 140 -2.99 2.98 -0.48
N ILE A 141 -1.81 2.81 0.11
CA ILE A 141 -1.62 2.84 1.56
C ILE A 141 -1.16 4.23 1.96
N SER A 142 -1.97 4.87 2.78
CA SER A 142 -1.70 6.24 3.23
C SER A 142 -1.26 6.31 4.71
N GLY A 143 -1.71 7.27 5.43
CA GLY A 143 -1.49 7.48 6.86
C GLY A 143 -2.63 8.31 7.46
N SER A 144 -2.63 8.53 8.76
CA SER A 144 -3.64 9.32 9.44
C SER A 144 -3.71 10.74 8.88
N MET A 145 -4.94 11.22 8.68
CA MET A 145 -5.25 12.60 8.30
C MET A 145 -5.54 13.51 9.49
N GLU A 146 -5.24 13.06 10.67
CA GLU A 146 -5.36 13.82 11.92
C GLU A 146 -3.96 14.11 12.48
N PRO A 147 -3.17 14.99 11.83
CA PRO A 147 -1.81 15.26 12.26
C PRO A 147 -1.83 16.04 13.59
N ARG A 148 -1.08 15.55 14.56
CA ARG A 148 -0.88 16.23 15.86
C ARG A 148 0.40 17.07 15.87
N SER A 149 1.18 17.01 14.82
CA SER A 149 2.41 17.78 14.60
C SER A 149 2.69 17.93 13.12
N LEU A 150 3.59 18.85 12.78
CA LEU A 150 4.03 19.03 11.41
C LEU A 150 4.69 17.75 10.87
N SER A 151 4.31 17.36 9.66
CA SER A 151 4.88 16.18 8.99
C SER A 151 4.73 16.31 7.48
N ALA A 152 5.86 16.39 6.79
CA ALA A 152 5.91 16.39 5.32
C ALA A 152 5.37 15.07 4.75
N ALA A 153 5.57 13.94 5.44
CA ALA A 153 5.00 12.66 5.05
C ALA A 153 3.47 12.68 5.12
N SER A 154 2.87 13.29 6.16
CA SER A 154 1.41 13.43 6.26
C SER A 154 0.86 14.34 5.17
N ALA A 155 1.54 15.44 4.85
CA ALA A 155 1.16 16.31 3.73
C ALA A 155 1.19 15.57 2.39
N ALA A 156 2.25 14.78 2.12
CA ALA A 156 2.35 13.95 0.93
C ALA A 156 1.24 12.87 0.86
N LYS A 157 0.87 12.27 2.00
CA LYS A 157 -0.24 11.31 2.07
C LYS A 157 -1.60 11.99 1.90
N GLY A 158 -1.77 13.25 2.35
CA GLY A 158 -2.96 14.07 2.05
C GLY A 158 -3.09 14.35 0.55
N ALA A 159 -1.98 14.71 -0.11
CA ALA A 159 -1.94 14.85 -1.56
C ALA A 159 -2.32 13.55 -2.28
N LEU A 160 -1.89 12.39 -1.76
CA LEU A 160 -2.26 11.07 -2.30
C LEU A 160 -3.77 10.82 -2.24
N HIS A 161 -4.46 11.24 -1.16
CA HIS A 161 -5.91 11.09 -1.03
C HIS A 161 -6.66 11.88 -2.11
N LEU A 162 -6.33 13.17 -2.27
CA LEU A 162 -7.00 14.04 -3.24
C LEU A 162 -6.72 13.60 -4.68
N TRP A 163 -5.48 13.23 -4.98
CA TRP A 163 -5.10 12.70 -6.29
C TRP A 163 -5.83 11.38 -6.59
N ALA A 164 -5.89 10.45 -5.64
CA ALA A 164 -6.59 9.18 -5.81
C ALA A 164 -8.09 9.37 -6.04
N LYS A 165 -8.69 10.34 -5.34
CA LYS A 165 -10.11 10.69 -5.53
C LYS A 165 -10.38 11.23 -6.93
N GLY A 166 -9.56 12.17 -7.42
CA GLY A 166 -9.67 12.69 -8.78
C GLY A 166 -9.50 11.59 -9.83
N LEU A 167 -8.45 10.78 -9.69
CA LEU A 167 -8.20 9.66 -10.59
C LEU A 167 -9.37 8.65 -10.61
N ALA A 168 -9.94 8.33 -9.45
CA ALA A 168 -11.10 7.44 -9.36
C ALA A 168 -12.26 7.93 -10.21
N SER A 169 -12.53 9.23 -10.20
CA SER A 169 -13.60 9.85 -11.00
C SER A 169 -13.33 9.72 -12.49
N ASP A 170 -12.08 9.92 -12.92
CA ASP A 170 -11.69 9.88 -14.33
C ASP A 170 -11.74 8.48 -14.93
N VAL A 171 -11.47 7.43 -14.12
CA VAL A 171 -11.31 6.06 -14.66
C VAL A 171 -12.46 5.09 -14.30
N ALA A 172 -13.42 5.52 -13.49
CA ALA A 172 -14.51 4.66 -13.02
C ALA A 172 -15.34 4.07 -14.16
N ALA A 173 -15.66 4.87 -15.19
CA ALA A 173 -16.42 4.42 -16.36
C ALA A 173 -15.68 3.34 -17.18
N GLN A 174 -14.38 3.17 -16.95
CA GLN A 174 -13.54 2.17 -17.61
C GLN A 174 -13.37 0.89 -16.77
N GLY A 175 -14.21 0.70 -15.74
CA GLY A 175 -14.16 -0.49 -14.88
C GLY A 175 -12.99 -0.51 -13.88
N ILE A 176 -12.32 0.62 -13.69
CA ILE A 176 -11.17 0.74 -12.78
C ILE A 176 -11.60 1.40 -11.47
N THR A 177 -11.23 0.81 -10.34
CA THR A 177 -11.45 1.44 -9.03
C THR A 177 -10.13 1.85 -8.39
N VAL A 178 -10.15 3.00 -7.71
CA VAL A 178 -9.01 3.55 -6.98
C VAL A 178 -9.45 3.87 -5.56
N ASN A 179 -8.90 3.15 -4.58
CA ASN A 179 -9.22 3.34 -3.17
C ASN A 179 -7.96 3.52 -2.33
N THR A 180 -8.11 4.16 -1.20
CA THR A 180 -7.02 4.43 -0.27
C THR A 180 -7.34 3.82 1.08
N LEU A 181 -6.42 3.05 1.65
CA LEU A 181 -6.51 2.52 3.00
C LEU A 181 -5.66 3.38 3.94
N GLN A 182 -6.26 3.81 5.02
CA GLN A 182 -5.61 4.61 6.05
C GLN A 182 -5.27 3.71 7.25
N PRO A 183 -4.00 3.30 7.41
CA PRO A 183 -3.61 2.44 8.52
C PRO A 183 -3.61 3.21 9.84
N GLY A 184 -4.00 2.53 10.91
CA GLY A 184 -3.67 2.90 12.27
C GLY A 184 -2.24 2.51 12.63
N ARG A 185 -2.06 1.99 13.85
CA ARG A 185 -0.80 1.39 14.28
C ARG A 185 -0.78 -0.09 13.92
N ILE A 186 -0.01 -0.43 12.88
CA ILE A 186 0.15 -1.79 12.37
C ILE A 186 1.51 -2.33 12.80
N ASN A 187 1.56 -3.56 13.31
CA ASN A 187 2.77 -4.24 13.72
C ASN A 187 3.72 -4.41 12.52
N SER A 188 4.68 -3.50 12.40
CA SER A 188 5.75 -3.51 11.42
C SER A 188 7.10 -3.35 12.13
N GLU A 189 8.19 -3.62 11.44
CA GLU A 189 9.54 -3.38 11.97
C GLU A 189 9.71 -1.91 12.42
N GLN A 190 9.23 -0.96 11.58
CA GLN A 190 9.26 0.46 11.93
C GLN A 190 8.52 0.77 13.24
N ILE A 191 7.37 0.17 13.46
CA ILE A 191 6.58 0.37 14.68
C ILE A 191 7.29 -0.24 15.89
N ARG A 192 7.76 -1.49 15.77
CA ARG A 192 8.38 -2.22 16.88
C ARG A 192 9.74 -1.67 17.28
N GLU A 193 10.58 -1.29 16.31
CA GLU A 193 11.98 -0.94 16.55
C GLU A 193 12.22 0.57 16.69
N ARG A 194 11.41 1.40 16.02
CA ARG A 194 11.67 2.85 15.96
C ARG A 194 10.70 3.68 16.74
N LEU A 195 9.41 3.34 16.78
CA LEU A 195 8.39 4.17 17.39
C LEU A 195 7.98 3.67 18.79
N TYR A 196 7.96 2.36 19.00
CA TYR A 196 7.50 1.75 20.25
C TYR A 196 8.41 0.57 20.63
N ALA A 197 9.70 0.87 20.83
CA ALA A 197 10.70 -0.13 21.28
C ALA A 197 10.51 -0.56 22.74
N CYS A 198 9.73 0.21 23.53
CA CYS A 198 9.42 -0.08 24.94
C CYS A 198 7.95 -0.51 25.06
N ASP A 199 7.71 -1.65 25.68
CA ASP A 199 6.36 -2.21 25.84
C ASP A 199 5.44 -1.32 26.69
N GLU A 200 5.95 -0.66 27.71
CA GLU A 200 5.17 0.25 28.57
C GLU A 200 4.65 1.45 27.75
N ALA A 201 5.49 2.06 26.92
CA ALA A 201 5.09 3.16 26.04
C ALA A 201 4.06 2.71 25.00
N ARG A 202 4.22 1.48 24.50
CA ARG A 202 3.26 0.86 23.58
C ARG A 202 1.90 0.66 24.24
N GLN A 203 1.86 0.07 25.45
CA GLN A 203 0.62 -0.17 26.18
C GLN A 203 -0.07 1.14 26.59
N ALA A 204 0.70 2.13 27.02
CA ALA A 204 0.16 3.46 27.34
C ALA A 204 -0.48 4.11 26.10
N PHE A 205 0.17 4.03 24.92
CA PHE A 205 -0.38 4.54 23.68
C PHE A 205 -1.67 3.80 23.28
N ILE A 206 -1.69 2.48 23.37
CA ILE A 206 -2.87 1.65 23.08
C ILE A 206 -4.04 2.08 23.98
N ALA A 207 -3.82 2.11 25.29
CA ALA A 207 -4.86 2.46 26.25
C ALA A 207 -5.44 3.86 26.04
N GLN A 208 -4.61 4.81 25.59
CA GLN A 208 -5.03 6.19 25.38
C GLN A 208 -5.69 6.44 24.01
N HIS A 209 -5.28 5.71 22.95
CA HIS A 209 -5.57 6.11 21.57
C HIS A 209 -6.24 5.06 20.70
N ILE A 210 -6.25 3.79 21.09
CA ILE A 210 -6.75 2.71 20.24
C ILE A 210 -7.90 1.98 20.92
N PRO A 211 -9.16 2.33 20.60
CA PRO A 211 -10.34 1.77 21.27
C PRO A 211 -10.42 0.24 21.23
N ILE A 212 -9.95 -0.41 20.15
CA ILE A 212 -9.96 -1.88 20.04
C ILE A 212 -8.96 -2.57 20.97
N GLY A 213 -7.96 -1.83 21.53
CA GLY A 213 -7.08 -2.31 22.58
C GLY A 213 -5.79 -3.01 22.15
N TYR A 214 -5.45 -3.00 20.83
CA TYR A 214 -4.21 -3.58 20.32
C TYR A 214 -3.76 -2.92 19.02
N PHE A 215 -2.49 -3.12 18.63
CA PHE A 215 -2.01 -2.76 17.28
C PHE A 215 -2.46 -3.80 16.27
N GLY A 216 -2.96 -3.36 15.12
CA GLY A 216 -3.34 -4.25 14.04
C GLY A 216 -2.14 -5.01 13.44
N GLU A 217 -2.43 -6.10 12.75
CA GLU A 217 -1.45 -6.86 11.99
C GLU A 217 -1.48 -6.45 10.51
N PRO A 218 -0.41 -6.67 9.74
CA PRO A 218 -0.40 -6.40 8.29
C PRO A 218 -1.58 -7.04 7.55
N GLU A 219 -2.03 -8.19 8.00
CA GLU A 219 -3.14 -8.95 7.43
C GLU A 219 -4.50 -8.24 7.61
N ASP A 220 -4.70 -7.46 8.68
CA ASP A 220 -5.93 -6.67 8.87
C ASP A 220 -6.14 -5.66 7.74
N MET A 221 -5.04 -5.05 7.28
CA MET A 221 -5.05 -4.19 6.10
C MET A 221 -5.27 -5.00 4.81
N ALA A 222 -4.63 -6.16 4.71
CA ALA A 222 -4.60 -6.96 3.49
C ALA A 222 -5.95 -7.63 3.20
N TYR A 223 -6.72 -8.03 4.21
CA TYR A 223 -8.07 -8.59 4.02
C TYR A 223 -9.01 -7.57 3.39
N LEU A 224 -9.00 -6.32 3.86
CA LEU A 224 -9.80 -5.26 3.24
C LEU A 224 -9.32 -4.95 1.82
N ALA A 225 -8.00 -4.88 1.61
CA ALA A 225 -7.43 -4.68 0.28
C ALA A 225 -7.86 -5.78 -0.70
N ALA A 226 -7.80 -7.05 -0.30
CA ALA A 226 -8.24 -8.17 -1.11
C ALA A 226 -9.73 -8.07 -1.47
N PHE A 227 -10.59 -7.69 -0.51
CA PHE A 227 -12.00 -7.44 -0.79
C PHE A 227 -12.18 -6.30 -1.81
N LEU A 228 -11.49 -5.18 -1.65
CA LEU A 228 -11.58 -4.04 -2.57
C LEU A 228 -11.03 -4.36 -3.97
N CYS A 229 -10.10 -5.30 -4.08
CA CYS A 229 -9.60 -5.81 -5.36
C CYS A 229 -10.58 -6.77 -6.05
N SER A 230 -11.56 -7.29 -5.32
CA SER A 230 -12.56 -8.22 -5.85
C SER A 230 -13.55 -7.52 -6.81
N PRO A 231 -14.11 -8.23 -7.79
CA PRO A 231 -15.25 -7.74 -8.56
C PRO A 231 -16.50 -7.49 -7.70
N LEU A 232 -16.58 -8.06 -6.49
CA LEU A 232 -17.67 -7.81 -5.55
C LEU A 232 -17.68 -6.37 -5.02
N ALA A 233 -16.50 -5.72 -4.97
CA ALA A 233 -16.34 -4.33 -4.54
C ALA A 233 -16.38 -3.30 -5.68
N ARG A 234 -16.88 -3.68 -6.87
CA ARG A 234 -16.86 -2.83 -8.06
C ARG A 234 -17.56 -1.46 -7.93
N TYR A 235 -18.40 -1.29 -6.93
CA TYR A 235 -19.12 -0.04 -6.66
C TYR A 235 -18.44 0.83 -5.60
N ILE A 236 -17.26 0.41 -5.10
CA ILE A 236 -16.46 1.15 -4.13
C ILE A 236 -15.24 1.74 -4.85
N THR A 237 -15.25 3.05 -5.09
CA THR A 237 -14.14 3.76 -5.71
C THR A 237 -14.02 5.19 -5.17
N GLY A 238 -12.82 5.73 -5.11
CA GLY A 238 -12.54 7.06 -4.59
C GLY A 238 -12.74 7.16 -3.07
N ALA A 239 -12.78 6.04 -2.37
CA ALA A 239 -12.93 6.00 -0.92
C ALA A 239 -11.57 6.07 -0.21
N VAL A 240 -11.58 6.71 0.97
CA VAL A 240 -10.52 6.63 1.96
C VAL A 240 -11.10 5.86 3.15
N ILE A 241 -10.54 4.70 3.46
CA ILE A 241 -11.11 3.79 4.46
C ILE A 241 -10.10 3.58 5.58
N PRO A 242 -10.40 4.04 6.82
CA PRO A 242 -9.55 3.78 7.97
C PRO A 242 -9.61 2.30 8.37
N VAL A 243 -8.43 1.75 8.71
CA VAL A 243 -8.23 0.43 9.29
C VAL A 243 -7.30 0.63 10.48
N ASP A 244 -7.86 1.07 11.60
CA ASP A 244 -7.08 1.68 12.66
C ASP A 244 -7.58 1.35 14.09
N GLY A 245 -8.50 0.40 14.22
CA GLY A 245 -9.05 0.01 15.51
C GLY A 245 -9.84 1.10 16.22
N GLY A 246 -10.39 2.06 15.46
CA GLY A 246 -11.14 3.20 15.99
C GLY A 246 -10.27 4.36 16.47
N MET A 247 -9.01 4.44 16.03
CA MET A 247 -8.06 5.46 16.48
C MET A 247 -8.39 6.87 15.97
N HIS A 248 -9.07 7.01 14.82
CA HIS A 248 -9.50 8.29 14.28
C HIS A 248 -10.70 8.86 15.06
N TYR A 249 -10.80 10.18 15.09
CA TYR A 249 -11.86 10.89 15.86
C TYR A 249 -13.06 11.29 15.00
N PHE A 250 -12.89 11.45 13.69
CA PHE A 250 -13.95 11.88 12.79
C PHE A 250 -14.80 10.70 12.30
N ALA A 251 -16.09 10.92 12.19
CA ALA A 251 -17.05 9.90 11.72
C ALA A 251 -17.18 9.83 10.18
N HIS A 252 -16.30 10.49 9.44
CA HIS A 252 -16.38 10.61 7.98
C HIS A 252 -15.02 10.51 7.29
#